data_27a9fc130fc1a9210757d338bf8088fd
#
_entry.id   27a9fc130fc1a9210757d338bf8088fd
#
_cell.length_a   1.000
_cell.length_b   1.000
_cell.length_c   1.000
_cell.angle_alpha   90.00
_cell.angle_beta   90.00
_cell.angle_gamma   90.00
#
_symmetry.space_group_name_H-M   'P 1'
#
loop_
_entity.id
_entity.type
_entity.pdbx_description
1 polymer ?
#
loop_
_entity_poly.entity_id
_entity_poly.type
_entity_poly.pdbx_seq_one_letter_code
_entity_poly.pdbx_strand_id
1 'polypeptide(L)'
;KYYDRDGPPKEWETFGMSRADAVPKVEKPIASTNRPYTVMGKRYVPMTGDKPLTQVGYGSWYGKQFHGKKTSTGEIYNMYEMSAAHTTMELPSYARVTNLENGKSVIVRVNDRGPFLHSRVIDLSYAAATKLGYAGKGTARVRVERITRAQIASGKWKKGSPLLTTVMAAIPKDKKEAASP
;
A
#
# COMPACT_ATOMS: atom_id res chain seq x y z
N LYS A 1 17.90 5.60 -0.32
CA LYS A 1 16.88 5.00 -1.16
C LYS A 1 16.35 3.70 -0.59
N TYR A 2 17.24 2.84 -0.11
CA TYR A 2 16.90 1.59 0.54
C TYR A 2 17.31 1.67 2.01
N TYR A 3 16.69 0.85 2.86
CA TYR A 3 17.20 0.58 4.19
C TYR A 3 18.54 -0.16 4.06
N ASP A 4 19.39 -0.05 5.08
CA ASP A 4 20.66 -0.80 5.09
C ASP A 4 20.37 -2.29 4.87
N ARG A 5 21.10 -2.89 3.96
CA ARG A 5 20.97 -4.29 3.54
C ARG A 5 19.65 -4.63 2.83
N ASP A 6 18.79 -3.64 2.61
CA ASP A 6 17.61 -3.85 1.79
C ASP A 6 17.97 -3.63 0.33
N GLY A 7 17.17 -4.17 -0.57
CA GLY A 7 17.40 -3.98 -1.98
C GLY A 7 16.67 -5.03 -2.82
N PRO A 8 16.90 -4.99 -4.14
CA PRO A 8 16.27 -5.93 -5.05
C PRO A 8 16.86 -7.34 -4.89
N PRO A 9 16.06 -8.36 -5.22
CA PRO A 9 16.56 -9.73 -5.28
C PRO A 9 17.50 -9.90 -6.47
N LYS A 10 18.23 -11.01 -6.45
CA LYS A 10 18.99 -11.43 -7.63
C LYS A 10 18.02 -11.85 -8.74
N GLU A 11 18.45 -11.74 -9.97
CA GLU A 11 17.59 -12.02 -11.13
C GLU A 11 16.93 -13.40 -11.05
N TRP A 12 17.68 -14.43 -10.70
CA TRP A 12 17.14 -15.78 -10.60
C TRP A 12 16.13 -15.95 -9.45
N GLU A 13 16.17 -15.08 -8.44
CA GLU A 13 15.22 -15.11 -7.31
C GLU A 13 13.84 -14.62 -7.69
N THR A 14 13.71 -13.91 -8.81
CA THR A 14 12.41 -13.39 -9.28
C THR A 14 11.60 -14.40 -10.08
N PHE A 15 12.17 -15.56 -10.36
CA PHE A 15 11.47 -16.62 -11.06
C PHE A 15 10.25 -17.08 -10.23
N GLY A 16 9.08 -17.05 -10.83
CA GLY A 16 7.83 -17.36 -10.12
C GLY A 16 7.22 -16.20 -9.34
N MET A 17 7.77 -14.99 -9.44
CA MET A 17 7.19 -13.81 -8.83
C MET A 17 5.77 -13.56 -9.36
N SER A 18 4.83 -13.24 -8.46
CA SER A 18 3.47 -12.92 -8.85
C SER A 18 3.41 -11.68 -9.72
N ARG A 19 2.65 -11.76 -10.81
CA ARG A 19 2.37 -10.62 -11.68
C ARG A 19 0.88 -10.28 -11.71
N ALA A 20 0.07 -11.05 -11.01
CA ALA A 20 -1.36 -10.80 -10.88
C ALA A 20 -1.61 -9.91 -9.67
N ASP A 21 -2.60 -9.02 -9.80
CA ASP A 21 -3.07 -8.23 -8.68
C ASP A 21 -3.55 -9.13 -7.53
N ALA A 22 -3.51 -8.61 -6.32
CA ALA A 22 -4.23 -9.24 -5.21
C ALA A 22 -5.73 -9.27 -5.55
N VAL A 23 -6.39 -10.34 -5.17
CA VAL A 23 -7.84 -10.47 -5.34
C VAL A 23 -8.51 -10.02 -4.04
N PRO A 24 -9.20 -8.87 -4.04
CA PRO A 24 -9.84 -8.37 -2.84
C PRO A 24 -10.84 -9.34 -2.25
N LYS A 25 -10.78 -9.50 -0.94
CA LYS A 25 -11.70 -10.32 -0.15
C LYS A 25 -12.22 -9.49 1.01
N VAL A 26 -13.43 -9.81 1.46
CA VAL A 26 -13.97 -9.22 2.68
C VAL A 26 -13.28 -9.90 3.86
N GLU A 27 -12.45 -9.15 4.58
CA GLU A 27 -11.71 -9.63 5.74
C GLU A 27 -11.99 -8.74 6.95
N LYS A 28 -12.20 -9.35 8.09
CA LYS A 28 -12.39 -8.61 9.34
C LYS A 28 -11.07 -7.96 9.76
N PRO A 29 -11.12 -6.70 10.27
CA PRO A 29 -9.94 -6.09 10.85
C PRO A 29 -9.42 -6.90 12.03
N ILE A 30 -8.09 -6.95 12.16
CA ILE A 30 -7.43 -7.58 13.29
C ILE A 30 -7.30 -6.52 14.39
N ALA A 31 -8.02 -6.69 15.50
CA ALA A 31 -8.11 -5.67 16.55
C ALA A 31 -6.73 -5.20 17.05
N SER A 32 -5.81 -6.14 17.28
CA SER A 32 -4.48 -5.82 17.81
C SER A 32 -3.63 -4.94 16.89
N THR A 33 -3.84 -5.02 15.58
CA THR A 33 -3.08 -4.25 14.59
C THR A 33 -3.72 -2.90 14.26
N ASN A 34 -4.90 -2.63 14.80
CA ASN A 34 -5.66 -1.41 14.52
C ASN A 34 -5.82 -0.50 15.75
N ARG A 35 -4.95 -0.69 16.74
CA ARG A 35 -4.86 0.20 17.91
C ARG A 35 -3.87 1.32 17.64
N PRO A 36 -4.02 2.49 18.26
CA PRO A 36 -2.99 3.52 18.22
C PRO A 36 -1.64 2.97 18.63
N TYR A 37 -0.60 3.42 17.97
CA TYR A 37 0.77 2.98 18.24
C TYR A 37 1.74 4.12 18.01
N THR A 38 2.95 4.01 18.56
CA THR A 38 3.98 5.04 18.46
C THR A 38 5.25 4.44 17.90
N VAL A 39 5.83 5.11 16.90
CA VAL A 39 7.13 4.73 16.31
C VAL A 39 7.97 5.98 16.22
N MET A 40 9.20 5.91 16.73
CA MET A 40 10.15 7.04 16.72
C MET A 40 9.52 8.36 17.23
N GLY A 41 8.76 8.26 18.32
CA GLY A 41 8.11 9.40 18.96
C GLY A 41 6.85 9.93 18.27
N LYS A 42 6.49 9.42 17.11
CA LYS A 42 5.26 9.81 16.43
C LYS A 42 4.14 8.82 16.69
N ARG A 43 2.97 9.36 17.09
CA ARG A 43 1.78 8.57 17.33
C ARG A 43 0.97 8.42 16.04
N TYR A 44 0.56 7.20 15.74
CA TYR A 44 -0.31 6.87 14.63
C TYR A 44 -1.64 6.31 15.14
N VAL A 45 -2.74 6.78 14.57
CA VAL A 45 -4.08 6.32 14.92
C VAL A 45 -4.70 5.63 13.70
N PRO A 46 -4.78 4.30 13.69
CA PRO A 46 -5.39 3.58 12.57
C PRO A 46 -6.84 3.99 12.34
N MET A 47 -7.22 4.02 11.09
CA MET A 47 -8.60 4.22 10.68
C MET A 47 -9.43 3.00 11.05
N THR A 48 -10.72 3.22 11.37
CA THR A 48 -11.67 2.16 11.70
C THR A 48 -13.00 2.41 10.99
N GLY A 49 -13.87 1.41 10.96
CA GLY A 49 -15.24 1.58 10.45
C GLY A 49 -15.37 1.48 8.94
N ASP A 50 -14.47 0.77 8.29
CA ASP A 50 -14.53 0.52 6.84
C ASP A 50 -14.59 1.80 6.00
N LYS A 51 -13.82 2.81 6.40
CA LYS A 51 -13.83 4.10 5.73
C LYS A 51 -12.98 4.09 4.47
N PRO A 52 -13.42 4.81 3.42
CA PRO A 52 -12.58 5.02 2.24
C PRO A 52 -11.39 5.91 2.58
N LEU A 53 -10.35 5.80 1.74
CA LEU A 53 -9.14 6.62 1.86
C LEU A 53 -8.59 6.85 0.48
N THR A 54 -8.24 8.09 0.18
CA THR A 54 -7.48 8.47 -1.01
C THR A 54 -6.33 9.36 -0.57
N GLN A 55 -5.12 8.97 -0.97
CA GLN A 55 -3.90 9.74 -0.70
C GLN A 55 -3.06 9.86 -1.95
N VAL A 56 -2.39 10.98 -2.11
CA VAL A 56 -1.38 11.19 -3.16
C VAL A 56 -0.07 11.55 -2.48
N GLY A 57 0.99 10.93 -2.89
CA GLY A 57 2.32 11.17 -2.35
C GLY A 57 3.33 10.21 -2.91
N TYR A 58 4.51 10.16 -2.32
CA TYR A 58 5.54 9.24 -2.78
C TYR A 58 5.36 7.86 -2.14
N GLY A 59 5.46 6.84 -2.98
CA GLY A 59 5.57 5.46 -2.56
C GLY A 59 6.99 4.96 -2.75
N SER A 60 7.39 3.99 -1.95
CA SER A 60 8.61 3.23 -2.14
C SER A 60 8.30 1.75 -2.01
N TRP A 61 9.32 0.92 -1.86
CA TRP A 61 9.12 -0.51 -1.65
C TRP A 61 10.11 -1.03 -0.63
N TYR A 62 9.73 -2.13 0.02
CA TYR A 62 10.59 -2.83 0.98
C TYR A 62 10.87 -4.23 0.44
N GLY A 63 12.09 -4.67 0.65
CA GLY A 63 12.57 -5.81 -0.09
C GLY A 63 13.23 -6.88 0.78
N LYS A 64 14.40 -7.28 0.35
CA LYS A 64 15.10 -8.49 0.81
C LYS A 64 15.34 -8.53 2.32
N GLN A 65 15.59 -7.39 2.95
CA GLN A 65 15.84 -7.30 4.39
C GLN A 65 14.64 -7.78 5.21
N PHE A 66 13.43 -7.54 4.71
CA PHE A 66 12.19 -7.87 5.42
C PHE A 66 11.59 -9.21 4.95
N HIS A 67 12.07 -9.75 3.85
CA HIS A 67 11.58 -11.01 3.30
C HIS A 67 11.74 -12.15 4.31
N GLY A 68 10.66 -12.90 4.53
CA GLY A 68 10.64 -13.98 5.50
C GLY A 68 10.35 -13.56 6.94
N LYS A 69 10.23 -12.27 7.21
CA LYS A 69 9.92 -11.75 8.56
C LYS A 69 8.42 -11.52 8.71
N LYS A 70 7.95 -11.49 9.95
CA LYS A 70 6.53 -11.26 10.24
C LYS A 70 6.14 -9.80 9.99
N THR A 71 4.99 -9.62 9.37
CA THR A 71 4.32 -8.33 9.24
C THR A 71 3.54 -7.99 10.50
N SER A 72 2.95 -6.80 10.56
CA SER A 72 2.12 -6.38 11.70
C SER A 72 0.91 -7.30 11.92
N THR A 73 0.39 -7.91 10.86
CA THR A 73 -0.72 -8.89 10.99
C THR A 73 -0.26 -10.27 11.44
N GLY A 74 1.04 -10.49 11.61
CA GLY A 74 1.62 -11.78 11.97
C GLY A 74 1.90 -12.70 10.79
N GLU A 75 1.56 -12.27 9.60
CA GLU A 75 1.86 -13.02 8.37
C GLU A 75 3.34 -12.87 8.00
N ILE A 76 3.85 -13.82 7.24
CA ILE A 76 5.23 -13.74 6.74
C ILE A 76 5.27 -12.83 5.51
N TYR A 77 6.12 -11.82 5.52
CA TYR A 77 6.30 -10.96 4.36
C TYR A 77 6.98 -11.75 3.23
N ASN A 78 6.33 -11.75 2.07
CA ASN A 78 6.88 -12.31 0.85
C ASN A 78 7.00 -11.17 -0.18
N MET A 79 8.24 -10.77 -0.49
CA MET A 79 8.50 -9.67 -1.41
C MET A 79 8.01 -9.94 -2.85
N TYR A 80 7.70 -11.19 -3.16
CA TYR A 80 7.23 -11.61 -4.49
C TYR A 80 5.71 -11.64 -4.62
N GLU A 81 4.97 -11.28 -3.58
CA GLU A 81 3.52 -11.19 -3.60
C GLU A 81 3.05 -9.73 -3.65
N MET A 82 1.79 -9.53 -4.06
CA MET A 82 1.19 -8.19 -4.15
C MET A 82 0.69 -7.73 -2.79
N SER A 83 1.58 -7.09 -2.03
CA SER A 83 1.27 -6.60 -0.69
C SER A 83 1.88 -5.23 -0.44
N ALA A 84 1.50 -4.60 0.67
CA ALA A 84 1.95 -3.28 1.03
C ALA A 84 1.88 -3.03 2.54
N ALA A 85 2.60 -1.99 2.96
CA ALA A 85 2.54 -1.43 4.30
C ALA A 85 1.97 -0.01 4.25
N HIS A 86 1.12 0.31 5.22
CA HIS A 86 0.50 1.64 5.37
C HIS A 86 0.41 1.99 6.85
N THR A 87 0.60 3.26 7.19
CA THR A 87 0.66 3.68 8.59
C THR A 87 -0.69 3.67 9.30
N THR A 88 -1.78 3.95 8.61
CA THR A 88 -3.10 4.14 9.25
C THR A 88 -4.25 3.38 8.61
N MET A 89 -4.07 2.81 7.44
CA MET A 89 -5.14 2.03 6.82
C MET A 89 -5.52 0.85 7.72
N GLU A 90 -6.81 0.56 7.80
CA GLU A 90 -7.30 -0.60 8.56
C GLU A 90 -6.63 -1.88 8.04
N LEU A 91 -6.12 -2.74 8.93
CA LEU A 91 -5.43 -3.98 8.55
C LEU A 91 -6.24 -5.22 8.93
N PRO A 92 -6.30 -6.24 8.07
CA PRO A 92 -5.88 -6.18 6.66
C PRO A 92 -6.86 -5.40 5.81
N SER A 93 -6.37 -4.83 4.73
CA SER A 93 -7.20 -4.11 3.75
C SER A 93 -6.65 -4.36 2.35
N TYR A 94 -7.34 -3.81 1.36
CA TYR A 94 -6.90 -3.81 -0.03
C TYR A 94 -6.88 -2.39 -0.55
N ALA A 95 -5.96 -2.10 -1.44
CA ALA A 95 -5.84 -0.78 -2.04
C ALA A 95 -5.47 -0.88 -3.51
N ARG A 96 -6.03 0.03 -4.30
CA ARG A 96 -5.55 0.28 -5.65
C ARG A 96 -4.46 1.35 -5.56
N VAL A 97 -3.31 1.06 -6.11
CA VAL A 97 -2.20 2.01 -6.17
C VAL A 97 -1.92 2.31 -7.62
N THR A 98 -1.94 3.58 -7.96
CA THR A 98 -1.69 4.07 -9.32
C THR A 98 -0.39 4.85 -9.33
N ASN A 99 0.52 4.47 -10.21
CA ASN A 99 1.74 5.24 -10.47
C ASN A 99 1.37 6.43 -11.36
N LEU A 100 1.41 7.64 -10.81
CA LEU A 100 1.01 8.85 -11.52
C LEU A 100 2.03 9.26 -12.58
N GLU A 101 3.20 8.66 -12.60
CA GLU A 101 4.25 8.97 -13.58
C GLU A 101 4.07 8.17 -14.88
N ASN A 102 3.34 7.04 -14.85
CA ASN A 102 3.13 6.22 -16.06
C ASN A 102 1.71 5.71 -16.22
N GLY A 103 0.81 5.98 -15.28
CA GLY A 103 -0.60 5.58 -15.34
C GLY A 103 -0.89 4.12 -15.00
N LYS A 104 0.13 3.30 -14.71
CA LYS A 104 -0.09 1.89 -14.32
C LYS A 104 -0.70 1.81 -12.93
N SER A 105 -1.51 0.78 -12.70
CA SER A 105 -2.11 0.52 -11.39
C SER A 105 -2.02 -0.95 -11.02
N VAL A 106 -2.04 -1.21 -9.71
CA VAL A 106 -2.08 -2.55 -9.13
C VAL A 106 -3.04 -2.56 -7.95
N ILE A 107 -3.53 -3.74 -7.60
CA ILE A 107 -4.23 -3.95 -6.34
C ILE A 107 -3.32 -4.75 -5.43
N VAL A 108 -3.16 -4.27 -4.20
CA VAL A 108 -2.32 -4.89 -3.18
C VAL A 108 -3.12 -5.18 -1.93
N ARG A 109 -2.70 -6.20 -1.19
CA ARG A 109 -3.22 -6.45 0.15
C ARG A 109 -2.33 -5.73 1.16
N VAL A 110 -2.94 -4.87 1.96
CA VAL A 110 -2.24 -4.08 2.97
C VAL A 110 -2.28 -4.85 4.28
N ASN A 111 -1.13 -5.33 4.72
CA ASN A 111 -1.01 -6.23 5.87
C ASN A 111 0.12 -5.83 6.84
N ASP A 112 0.69 -4.64 6.66
CA ASP A 112 1.80 -4.20 7.49
C ASP A 112 1.73 -2.71 7.77
N ARG A 113 2.49 -2.25 8.76
CA ARG A 113 2.64 -0.85 9.16
C ARG A 113 3.95 -0.28 8.65
N GLY A 114 3.91 0.94 8.22
CA GLY A 114 4.96 1.74 7.62
C GLY A 114 4.42 2.47 6.40
N PRO A 115 5.22 3.32 5.76
CA PRO A 115 6.61 3.67 6.05
C PRO A 115 6.78 4.64 7.22
N PHE A 116 7.90 4.53 7.92
CA PHE A 116 8.19 5.39 9.08
C PHE A 116 9.34 6.36 8.82
N LEU A 117 10.10 6.15 7.77
CA LEU A 117 11.18 7.03 7.35
C LEU A 117 10.72 7.86 6.15
N HIS A 118 11.07 9.15 6.18
CA HIS A 118 10.71 10.10 5.14
C HIS A 118 9.18 10.31 5.03
N SER A 119 8.77 11.23 4.18
CA SER A 119 7.34 11.58 4.01
C SER A 119 6.69 10.76 2.90
N ARG A 120 6.68 9.43 3.07
CA ARG A 120 6.07 8.51 2.11
C ARG A 120 4.70 8.06 2.57
N VAL A 121 3.82 7.76 1.63
CA VAL A 121 2.44 7.37 1.92
C VAL A 121 2.24 5.86 1.93
N ILE A 122 3.10 5.11 1.26
CA ILE A 122 2.97 3.64 1.18
C ILE A 122 4.33 3.02 0.86
N ASP A 123 4.54 1.82 1.38
CA ASP A 123 5.64 0.95 0.97
C ASP A 123 5.05 -0.30 0.31
N LEU A 124 5.38 -0.52 -0.95
CA LEU A 124 4.92 -1.69 -1.69
C LEU A 124 5.90 -2.84 -1.56
N SER A 125 5.41 -4.05 -1.80
CA SER A 125 6.30 -5.18 -2.03
C SER A 125 7.12 -4.96 -3.29
N TYR A 126 8.22 -5.70 -3.43
CA TYR A 126 9.03 -5.65 -4.64
C TYR A 126 8.20 -6.01 -5.89
N ALA A 127 7.36 -7.06 -5.81
CA ALA A 127 6.51 -7.47 -6.92
C ALA A 127 5.56 -6.35 -7.35
N ALA A 128 4.93 -5.68 -6.40
CA ALA A 128 4.02 -4.58 -6.70
C ALA A 128 4.74 -3.39 -7.32
N ALA A 129 5.88 -3.00 -6.77
CA ALA A 129 6.69 -1.91 -7.31
C ALA A 129 7.22 -2.22 -8.71
N THR A 130 7.58 -3.47 -8.97
CA THR A 130 8.00 -3.92 -10.30
C THR A 130 6.87 -3.78 -11.31
N LYS A 131 5.67 -4.24 -10.95
CA LYS A 131 4.50 -4.13 -11.83
C LYS A 131 4.13 -2.67 -12.10
N LEU A 132 4.26 -1.79 -11.11
CA LEU A 132 4.03 -0.35 -11.28
C LEU A 132 5.15 0.36 -12.03
N GLY A 133 6.30 -0.28 -12.20
CA GLY A 133 7.39 0.25 -13.00
C GLY A 133 8.35 1.17 -12.26
N TYR A 134 8.39 1.15 -10.90
CA TYR A 134 9.33 2.02 -10.19
C TYR A 134 10.33 1.29 -9.28
N ALA A 135 10.39 -0.03 -9.33
CA ALA A 135 11.34 -0.77 -8.47
C ALA A 135 12.79 -0.32 -8.68
N GLY A 136 13.23 -0.12 -9.90
CA GLY A 136 14.57 0.35 -10.22
C GLY A 136 14.83 1.77 -9.76
N LYS A 137 13.87 2.67 -9.92
CA LYS A 137 13.96 4.06 -9.47
C LYS A 137 13.87 4.18 -7.95
N GLY A 138 13.16 3.26 -7.30
CA GLY A 138 13.01 3.19 -5.85
C GLY A 138 11.83 3.91 -5.28
N THR A 139 11.37 4.96 -5.90
CA THR A 139 10.21 5.76 -5.49
C THR A 139 9.44 6.24 -6.71
N ALA A 140 8.16 6.50 -6.53
CA ALA A 140 7.33 7.15 -7.53
C ALA A 140 6.21 7.91 -6.83
N ARG A 141 5.68 8.89 -7.52
CA ARG A 141 4.48 9.57 -7.07
C ARG A 141 3.28 8.70 -7.38
N VAL A 142 2.51 8.37 -6.35
CA VAL A 142 1.40 7.42 -6.46
C VAL A 142 0.12 7.99 -5.87
N ARG A 143 -1.01 7.46 -6.32
CA ARG A 143 -2.31 7.62 -5.70
C ARG A 143 -2.69 6.29 -5.06
N VAL A 144 -3.02 6.34 -3.78
CA VAL A 144 -3.45 5.18 -2.99
C VAL A 144 -4.94 5.32 -2.72
N GLU A 145 -5.73 4.33 -3.11
CA GLU A 145 -7.18 4.31 -2.90
C GLU A 145 -7.54 3.04 -2.15
N ARG A 146 -7.99 3.16 -0.91
CA ARG A 146 -8.47 1.99 -0.18
C ARG A 146 -9.72 1.45 -0.83
N ILE A 147 -9.79 0.14 -0.98
CA ILE A 147 -10.99 -0.58 -1.40
C ILE A 147 -11.70 -1.04 -0.13
N THR A 148 -12.89 -0.48 0.13
CA THR A 148 -13.64 -0.82 1.34
C THR A 148 -14.23 -2.22 1.25
N ARG A 149 -14.58 -2.81 2.40
CA ARG A 149 -15.27 -4.09 2.42
C ARG A 149 -16.61 -4.02 1.67
N ALA A 150 -17.31 -2.90 1.79
CA ALA A 150 -18.56 -2.68 1.06
C ALA A 150 -18.34 -2.69 -0.46
N GLN A 151 -17.27 -2.06 -0.94
CA GLN A 151 -16.92 -2.07 -2.36
C GLN A 151 -16.54 -3.47 -2.84
N ILE A 152 -15.83 -4.23 -2.00
CA ILE A 152 -15.48 -5.61 -2.32
C ILE A 152 -16.75 -6.46 -2.46
N ALA A 153 -17.65 -6.37 -1.49
CA ALA A 153 -18.89 -7.13 -1.49
C ALA A 153 -19.78 -6.82 -2.70
N SER A 154 -19.80 -5.56 -3.14
CA SER A 154 -20.60 -5.13 -4.29
C SER A 154 -19.92 -5.32 -5.65
N GLY A 155 -18.64 -5.73 -5.67
CA GLY A 155 -17.86 -5.87 -6.90
C GLY A 155 -17.36 -4.56 -7.50
N LYS A 156 -17.52 -3.44 -6.81
CA LYS A 156 -17.12 -2.10 -7.30
C LYS A 156 -15.63 -1.83 -7.29
N TRP A 157 -14.82 -2.82 -7.01
CA TRP A 157 -13.36 -2.71 -7.08
C TRP A 157 -12.79 -3.09 -8.44
N LYS A 158 -13.61 -3.66 -9.32
CA LYS A 158 -13.17 -4.16 -10.62
C LYS A 158 -12.67 -3.03 -11.51
N LYS A 159 -11.75 -3.37 -12.43
CA LYS A 159 -11.18 -2.42 -13.37
C LYS A 159 -12.28 -1.67 -14.12
N GLY A 160 -12.12 -0.35 -14.23
CA GLY A 160 -13.10 0.52 -14.88
C GLY A 160 -14.20 1.03 -13.95
N SER A 161 -14.35 0.45 -12.77
CA SER A 161 -15.31 0.97 -11.79
C SER A 161 -14.69 2.13 -11.02
N PRO A 162 -15.41 3.26 -10.87
CA PRO A 162 -14.91 4.34 -10.04
C PRO A 162 -14.90 3.94 -8.57
N LEU A 163 -13.84 4.32 -7.86
CA LEU A 163 -13.72 4.18 -6.42
C LEU A 163 -13.79 5.57 -5.79
N LEU A 164 -14.51 5.69 -4.68
CA LEU A 164 -14.38 6.85 -3.79
C LEU A 164 -14.68 8.21 -4.41
N THR A 165 -15.52 8.28 -5.42
CA THR A 165 -15.86 9.57 -6.04
C THR A 165 -16.37 10.59 -5.02
N THR A 166 -17.20 10.17 -4.08
CA THR A 166 -17.74 11.04 -3.03
C THR A 166 -16.62 11.54 -2.11
N VAL A 167 -15.68 10.67 -1.73
CA VAL A 167 -14.56 11.06 -0.87
C VAL A 167 -13.62 11.99 -1.60
N MET A 168 -13.32 11.73 -2.87
CA MET A 168 -12.48 12.61 -3.68
C MET A 168 -13.08 14.01 -3.81
N ALA A 169 -14.40 14.10 -3.98
CA ALA A 169 -15.09 15.39 -4.05
C ALA A 169 -15.02 16.17 -2.73
N ALA A 170 -14.90 15.48 -1.61
CA ALA A 170 -14.81 16.08 -0.28
C ALA A 170 -13.39 16.49 0.12
N ILE A 171 -12.35 16.11 -0.63
CA ILE A 171 -10.97 16.47 -0.33
C ILE A 171 -10.77 17.96 -0.59
N PRO A 172 -10.32 18.74 0.40
CA PRO A 172 -10.04 20.16 0.21
C PRO A 172 -8.96 20.40 -0.85
N LYS A 173 -9.06 21.52 -1.56
CA LYS A 173 -8.12 21.89 -2.61
C LYS A 173 -6.69 22.00 -2.10
N ASP A 174 -6.51 22.58 -0.92
CA ASP A 174 -5.19 22.75 -0.31
C ASP A 174 -4.50 21.40 -0.08
N LYS A 175 -5.26 20.37 0.33
CA LYS A 175 -4.70 19.01 0.47
C LYS A 175 -4.29 18.42 -0.87
N LYS A 176 -5.03 18.72 -1.94
CA LYS A 176 -4.65 18.27 -3.28
C LYS A 176 -3.35 18.95 -3.74
N GLU A 177 -3.23 20.22 -3.47
CA GLU A 177 -2.02 20.99 -3.79
C GLU A 177 -0.84 20.49 -2.97
N ALA A 178 -1.03 20.25 -1.68
CA ALA A 178 -0.01 19.73 -0.81
C ALA A 178 0.48 18.33 -1.23
N ALA A 179 -0.37 17.55 -1.89
CA ALA A 179 -0.01 16.24 -2.42
C ALA A 179 0.75 16.33 -3.75
N SER A 180 0.80 17.49 -4.37
CA SER A 180 1.58 17.71 -5.58
C SER A 180 3.06 17.88 -5.23
N PRO A 181 3.98 17.38 -6.08
CA PRO A 181 5.41 17.54 -5.83
C PRO A 181 5.87 18.99 -5.90
#